data_194b41fdf09c170e006c686ed28f1d72
#
_entry.id   194b41fdf09c170e006c686ed28f1d72
#
_cell.length_a   1.000
_cell.length_b   1.000
_cell.length_c   1.000
_cell.angle_alpha   90.00
_cell.angle_beta   90.00
_cell.angle_gamma   90.00
#
_symmetry.space_group_name_H-M   'P 1'
#
loop_
_entity.id
_entity.type
_entity.pdbx_description
1 polymer ?
#
loop_
_entity_poly.entity_id
_entity_poly.type
_entity_poly.pdbx_seq_one_letter_code
_entity_poly.pdbx_strand_id
1 'polypeptide(L)'
;MFEAVESRLGKLPIVAENLGVITEDVEAMRNQFGFPGMSILQFAFGNDPQAPNFKPHNYPRNCIAYTGTHDNDTTVGWWTSGGEGASTRTLEDIGKERTFARKYLGLNGVEDIHWVFIRTLMASVAEIAMFPLQDVLGLGSEARMNLPGTSSGNWRWRFAPGILTEAHGDRLREMALAYDRC
;
A
#
# COMPACT_ATOMS: atom_id res chain seq x y z
N MET A 1 -6.86 -7.08 27.53
CA MET A 1 -5.74 -7.85 26.95
C MET A 1 -4.51 -6.95 26.76
N PHE A 2 -4.58 -5.91 25.95
CA PHE A 2 -3.42 -5.02 25.64
C PHE A 2 -2.84 -4.34 26.88
N GLU A 3 -3.66 -3.85 27.81
CA GLU A 3 -3.20 -3.29 29.10
C GLU A 3 -2.31 -4.30 29.89
N ALA A 4 -2.73 -5.56 29.93
CA ALA A 4 -1.97 -6.61 30.64
C ALA A 4 -0.65 -6.94 29.91
N VAL A 5 -0.61 -6.79 28.60
CA VAL A 5 0.60 -6.97 27.79
C VAL A 5 1.57 -5.80 28.06
N GLU A 6 1.08 -4.56 27.95
CA GLU A 6 1.90 -3.36 28.20
C GLU A 6 2.46 -3.31 29.64
N SER A 7 1.64 -3.73 30.62
CA SER A 7 2.09 -3.74 32.02
C SER A 7 3.24 -4.72 32.29
N ARG A 8 3.38 -5.77 31.47
CA ARG A 8 4.42 -6.81 31.63
C ARG A 8 5.61 -6.65 30.70
N LEU A 9 5.39 -6.16 29.50
CA LEU A 9 6.39 -6.13 28.43
C LEU A 9 6.75 -4.71 27.98
N GLY A 10 6.08 -3.68 28.53
CA GLY A 10 6.20 -2.32 28.04
C GLY A 10 5.49 -2.12 26.71
N LYS A 11 5.69 -0.96 26.09
CA LYS A 11 5.13 -0.63 24.78
C LYS A 11 5.68 -1.55 23.69
N LEU A 12 4.79 -2.17 22.93
CA LEU A 12 5.16 -3.06 21.83
C LEU A 12 4.96 -2.36 20.47
N PRO A 13 5.82 -2.67 19.50
CA PRO A 13 5.68 -2.15 18.13
C PRO A 13 4.58 -2.93 17.38
N ILE A 14 3.32 -2.66 17.72
CA ILE A 14 2.16 -3.31 17.11
C ILE A 14 1.56 -2.39 16.05
N VAL A 15 1.31 -2.93 14.87
CA VAL A 15 0.54 -2.32 13.80
C VAL A 15 -0.83 -2.95 13.77
N ALA A 16 -1.88 -2.13 13.78
CA ALA A 16 -3.25 -2.62 13.69
C ALA A 16 -3.71 -2.64 12.23
N GLU A 17 -4.07 -3.82 11.75
CA GLU A 17 -4.79 -3.93 10.48
C GLU A 17 -6.23 -3.46 10.70
N ASN A 18 -6.54 -2.26 10.21
CA ASN A 18 -7.86 -1.63 10.28
C ASN A 18 -8.44 -1.44 8.87
N LEU A 19 -8.45 -2.52 8.10
CA LEU A 19 -9.01 -2.57 6.76
C LEU A 19 -10.42 -3.16 6.80
N GLY A 20 -11.33 -2.65 5.97
CA GLY A 20 -12.73 -3.06 5.94
C GLY A 20 -13.64 -2.16 6.80
N VAL A 21 -14.77 -2.69 7.25
CA VAL A 21 -15.74 -1.94 8.08
C VAL A 21 -15.28 -1.95 9.53
N ILE A 22 -14.65 -0.87 9.94
CA ILE A 22 -14.14 -0.70 11.30
C ILE A 22 -15.10 0.15 12.11
N THR A 23 -15.50 -0.32 13.29
CA THR A 23 -16.41 0.37 14.18
C THR A 23 -15.69 1.42 15.05
N GLU A 24 -16.43 2.41 15.55
CA GLU A 24 -15.87 3.50 16.35
C GLU A 24 -15.15 3.02 17.62
N ASP A 25 -15.63 1.96 18.25
CA ASP A 25 -15.03 1.37 19.45
C ASP A 25 -13.67 0.69 19.14
N VAL A 26 -13.54 0.06 17.97
CA VAL A 26 -12.27 -0.51 17.51
C VAL A 26 -11.25 0.61 17.22
N GLU A 27 -11.67 1.69 16.56
CA GLU A 27 -10.81 2.85 16.34
C GLU A 27 -10.42 3.54 17.66
N ALA A 28 -11.35 3.66 18.60
CA ALA A 28 -11.07 4.21 19.94
C ALA A 28 -10.03 3.35 20.67
N MET A 29 -10.17 2.04 20.64
CA MET A 29 -9.21 1.11 21.23
C MET A 29 -7.82 1.24 20.57
N ARG A 30 -7.74 1.25 19.25
CA ARG A 30 -6.49 1.44 18.50
C ARG A 30 -5.79 2.73 18.92
N ASN A 31 -6.55 3.82 19.00
CA ASN A 31 -6.04 5.14 19.38
C ASN A 31 -5.60 5.17 20.85
N GLN A 32 -6.33 4.51 21.77
CA GLN A 32 -5.97 4.40 23.19
C GLN A 32 -4.58 3.80 23.39
N PHE A 33 -4.23 2.76 22.61
CA PHE A 33 -2.91 2.11 22.69
C PHE A 33 -1.87 2.74 21.75
N GLY A 34 -2.25 3.74 20.98
CA GLY A 34 -1.35 4.42 20.03
C GLY A 34 -0.89 3.54 18.88
N PHE A 35 -1.63 2.49 18.54
CA PHE A 35 -1.26 1.59 17.45
C PHE A 35 -1.46 2.30 16.10
N PRO A 36 -0.42 2.36 15.24
CA PRO A 36 -0.61 2.83 13.87
C PRO A 36 -1.57 1.92 13.11
N GLY A 37 -2.45 2.53 12.32
CA GLY A 37 -3.28 1.85 11.35
C GLY A 37 -2.59 1.73 10.00
N MET A 38 -3.31 1.20 9.01
CA MET A 38 -2.84 0.98 7.66
C MET A 38 -3.55 1.88 6.65
N SER A 39 -2.80 2.46 5.72
CA SER A 39 -3.34 3.23 4.60
C SER A 39 -2.80 2.67 3.29
N ILE A 40 -3.67 2.16 2.44
CA ILE A 40 -3.32 1.47 1.19
C ILE A 40 -3.66 2.34 0.00
N LEU A 41 -2.65 2.79 -0.75
CA LEU A 41 -2.82 3.73 -1.85
C LEU A 41 -3.69 3.18 -2.98
N GLN A 42 -3.63 1.89 -3.28
CA GLN A 42 -4.50 1.27 -4.30
C GLN A 42 -5.99 1.44 -3.98
N PHE A 43 -6.39 1.59 -2.72
CA PHE A 43 -7.79 1.78 -2.32
C PHE A 43 -8.28 3.23 -2.44
N ALA A 44 -7.38 4.18 -2.70
CA ALA A 44 -7.68 5.61 -2.75
C ALA A 44 -8.55 6.04 -3.94
N PHE A 45 -8.63 5.23 -5.00
CA PHE A 45 -9.10 5.67 -6.30
C PHE A 45 -10.42 5.03 -6.73
N GLY A 46 -10.90 4.02 -6.00
CA GLY A 46 -12.15 3.30 -6.27
C GLY A 46 -13.41 4.00 -5.76
N ASN A 47 -14.55 3.32 -5.93
CA ASN A 47 -15.87 3.79 -5.53
C ASN A 47 -16.22 3.46 -4.06
N ASP A 48 -15.30 2.88 -3.29
CA ASP A 48 -15.52 2.55 -1.89
C ASP A 48 -15.75 3.84 -1.09
N PRO A 49 -16.80 3.90 -0.23
CA PRO A 49 -17.03 5.06 0.65
C PRO A 49 -15.83 5.42 1.53
N GLN A 50 -14.95 4.47 1.82
CA GLN A 50 -13.73 4.68 2.60
C GLN A 50 -12.53 5.17 1.75
N ALA A 51 -12.63 5.19 0.42
CA ALA A 51 -11.54 5.62 -0.46
C ALA A 51 -10.92 6.99 -0.08
N PRO A 52 -11.67 7.97 0.44
CA PRO A 52 -11.08 9.21 0.95
C PRO A 52 -10.02 9.01 2.05
N ASN A 53 -10.17 8.00 2.91
CA ASN A 53 -9.24 7.74 4.02
C ASN A 53 -7.89 7.21 3.52
N PHE A 54 -7.86 6.62 2.32
CA PHE A 54 -6.65 6.09 1.69
C PHE A 54 -5.93 7.10 0.80
N LYS A 55 -6.41 8.35 0.72
CA LYS A 55 -5.73 9.42 -0.03
C LYS A 55 -4.61 10.03 0.81
N PRO A 56 -3.38 10.15 0.29
CA PRO A 56 -2.22 10.63 1.04
C PRO A 56 -2.40 11.95 1.80
N HIS A 57 -3.18 12.88 1.27
CA HIS A 57 -3.45 14.16 1.96
C HIS A 57 -4.39 14.03 3.18
N ASN A 58 -5.04 12.87 3.35
CA ASN A 58 -5.90 12.57 4.50
C ASN A 58 -5.25 11.60 5.51
N TYR A 59 -4.01 11.19 5.29
CA TYR A 59 -3.34 10.27 6.21
C TYR A 59 -3.16 10.89 7.59
N PRO A 60 -3.45 10.16 8.67
CA PRO A 60 -2.95 10.53 9.99
C PRO A 60 -1.42 10.30 10.04
N ARG A 61 -0.71 11.03 10.91
CA ARG A 61 0.72 10.78 11.12
C ARG A 61 0.99 9.36 11.59
N ASN A 62 0.24 8.92 12.60
CA ASN A 62 0.35 7.59 13.19
C ASN A 62 -0.30 6.54 12.29
N CYS A 63 0.28 6.32 11.12
CA CYS A 63 -0.12 5.24 10.21
C CYS A 63 1.08 4.69 9.44
N ILE A 64 0.91 3.50 8.91
CA ILE A 64 1.80 2.91 7.92
C ILE A 64 1.11 2.98 6.55
N ALA A 65 1.74 3.67 5.62
CA ALA A 65 1.24 3.81 4.26
C ALA A 65 1.87 2.74 3.35
N TYR A 66 1.02 2.05 2.58
CA TYR A 66 1.42 0.98 1.66
C TYR A 66 1.04 1.34 0.23
N THR A 67 1.86 0.97 -0.75
CA THR A 67 1.44 0.97 -2.16
C THR A 67 0.34 -0.06 -2.38
N GLY A 68 0.52 -1.25 -1.85
CA GLY A 68 -0.37 -2.39 -1.72
C GLY A 68 0.22 -3.35 -0.70
N THR A 69 -0.60 -4.23 -0.13
CA THR A 69 -0.16 -5.30 0.77
C THR A 69 0.10 -6.60 0.01
N HIS A 70 0.45 -7.67 0.72
CA HIS A 70 0.57 -9.00 0.12
C HIS A 70 -0.74 -9.53 -0.50
N ASP A 71 -1.89 -9.02 -0.05
CA ASP A 71 -3.22 -9.40 -0.56
C ASP A 71 -3.65 -8.59 -1.80
N ASN A 72 -2.99 -7.49 -2.06
CA ASN A 72 -3.21 -6.69 -3.25
C ASN A 72 -2.44 -7.27 -4.45
N ASP A 73 -2.81 -6.86 -5.65
CA ASP A 73 -1.94 -7.01 -6.80
C ASP A 73 -0.74 -6.08 -6.69
N THR A 74 0.33 -6.35 -7.43
CA THR A 74 1.42 -5.37 -7.59
C THR A 74 0.87 -4.07 -8.16
N THR A 75 1.57 -2.95 -7.93
CA THR A 75 1.12 -1.65 -8.48
C THR A 75 1.04 -1.67 -10.00
N VAL A 76 1.98 -2.32 -10.68
CA VAL A 76 1.94 -2.49 -12.14
C VAL A 76 0.77 -3.37 -12.55
N GLY A 77 0.55 -4.51 -11.86
CA GLY A 77 -0.58 -5.39 -12.10
C GLY A 77 -1.92 -4.69 -11.92
N TRP A 78 -2.11 -3.97 -10.81
CA TRP A 78 -3.29 -3.15 -10.56
C TRP A 78 -3.53 -2.11 -11.68
N TRP A 79 -2.44 -1.47 -12.16
CA TRP A 79 -2.50 -0.45 -13.20
C TRP A 79 -2.82 -1.01 -14.58
N THR A 80 -2.33 -2.19 -14.94
CA THR A 80 -2.45 -2.78 -16.27
C THR A 80 -3.59 -3.77 -16.41
N SER A 81 -4.07 -4.39 -15.29
CA SER A 81 -5.08 -5.44 -15.33
C SER A 81 -6.38 -4.97 -15.98
N GLY A 82 -6.98 -5.82 -16.81
CA GLY A 82 -8.29 -5.60 -17.44
C GLY A 82 -9.48 -6.03 -16.58
N GLY A 83 -9.29 -6.30 -15.26
CA GLY A 83 -10.34 -6.86 -14.40
C GLY A 83 -10.43 -8.39 -14.49
N GLU A 84 -9.42 -9.03 -15.04
CA GLU A 84 -9.31 -10.49 -15.13
C GLU A 84 -9.01 -11.10 -13.76
N GLY A 85 -9.46 -12.34 -13.55
CA GLY A 85 -9.25 -13.08 -12.32
C GLY A 85 -10.28 -12.79 -11.23
N ALA A 86 -9.90 -12.87 -9.96
CA ALA A 86 -10.78 -12.72 -8.78
C ALA A 86 -11.13 -11.25 -8.44
N SER A 87 -10.98 -10.32 -9.37
CA SER A 87 -11.37 -8.92 -9.15
C SER A 87 -12.89 -8.78 -9.19
N THR A 88 -13.45 -8.10 -8.19
CA THR A 88 -14.86 -7.70 -8.16
C THR A 88 -15.14 -6.41 -8.95
N ARG A 89 -14.09 -5.76 -9.50
CA ARG A 89 -14.20 -4.50 -10.24
C ARG A 89 -14.62 -4.75 -11.68
N THR A 90 -15.57 -3.97 -12.16
CA THR A 90 -15.93 -3.96 -13.58
C THR A 90 -14.89 -3.22 -14.42
N LEU A 91 -14.88 -3.42 -15.75
CA LEU A 91 -14.03 -2.65 -16.66
C LEU A 91 -14.30 -1.14 -16.57
N GLU A 92 -15.56 -0.76 -16.34
CA GLU A 92 -15.96 0.63 -16.17
C GLU A 92 -15.37 1.22 -14.89
N ASP A 93 -15.43 0.48 -13.78
CA ASP A 93 -14.83 0.90 -12.49
C ASP A 93 -13.32 1.08 -12.61
N ILE A 94 -12.64 0.14 -13.24
CA ILE A 94 -11.19 0.21 -13.51
C ILE A 94 -10.85 1.45 -14.35
N GLY A 95 -11.65 1.74 -15.37
CA GLY A 95 -11.47 2.95 -16.20
C GLY A 95 -11.62 4.24 -15.39
N LYS A 96 -12.62 4.31 -14.52
CA LYS A 96 -12.85 5.45 -13.62
C LYS A 96 -11.72 5.59 -12.59
N GLU A 97 -11.32 4.50 -11.95
CA GLU A 97 -10.19 4.48 -11.01
C GLU A 97 -8.91 5.03 -11.64
N ARG A 98 -8.54 4.53 -12.82
CA ARG A 98 -7.34 4.98 -13.53
C ARG A 98 -7.41 6.44 -13.94
N THR A 99 -8.56 6.89 -14.42
CA THR A 99 -8.78 8.29 -14.79
C THR A 99 -8.60 9.20 -13.58
N PHE A 100 -9.18 8.80 -12.45
CA PHE A 100 -9.05 9.55 -11.21
C PHE A 100 -7.61 9.51 -10.67
N ALA A 101 -6.97 8.34 -10.67
CA ALA A 101 -5.58 8.18 -10.24
C ALA A 101 -4.63 9.04 -11.10
N ARG A 102 -4.80 9.06 -12.44
CA ARG A 102 -4.03 9.94 -13.33
C ARG A 102 -4.13 11.40 -12.91
N LYS A 103 -5.34 11.88 -12.68
CA LYS A 103 -5.60 13.27 -12.27
C LYS A 103 -4.99 13.55 -10.90
N TYR A 104 -5.20 12.66 -9.92
CA TYR A 104 -4.73 12.84 -8.55
C TYR A 104 -3.21 12.83 -8.45
N LEU A 105 -2.55 11.93 -9.16
CA LEU A 105 -1.10 11.76 -9.14
C LEU A 105 -0.36 12.70 -10.11
N GLY A 106 -1.09 13.47 -10.93
CA GLY A 106 -0.50 14.40 -11.90
C GLY A 106 0.22 13.69 -13.06
N LEU A 107 -0.28 12.53 -13.49
CA LEU A 107 0.35 11.75 -14.56
C LEU A 107 0.03 12.37 -15.93
N ASN A 108 1.07 12.66 -16.71
CA ASN A 108 0.98 13.33 -18.01
C ASN A 108 1.39 12.46 -19.20
N GLY A 109 1.81 11.21 -18.98
CA GLY A 109 2.33 10.33 -20.04
C GLY A 109 2.55 8.90 -19.60
N VAL A 110 3.67 8.34 -20.04
CA VAL A 110 4.11 6.98 -19.72
C VAL A 110 5.10 7.07 -18.54
N GLU A 111 4.54 7.19 -17.35
CA GLU A 111 5.35 7.14 -16.13
C GLU A 111 5.43 5.71 -15.61
N ASP A 112 6.53 5.40 -14.91
CA ASP A 112 6.68 4.20 -14.10
C ASP A 112 5.75 4.27 -12.89
N ILE A 113 4.50 3.83 -13.05
CA ILE A 113 3.43 3.98 -12.05
C ILE A 113 3.85 3.49 -10.65
N HIS A 114 4.62 2.42 -10.56
CA HIS A 114 5.12 1.88 -9.31
C HIS A 114 6.03 2.88 -8.58
N TRP A 115 6.92 3.57 -9.30
CA TRP A 115 7.75 4.62 -8.72
C TRP A 115 6.96 5.88 -8.36
N VAL A 116 5.90 6.19 -9.09
CA VAL A 116 4.99 7.29 -8.72
C VAL A 116 4.28 6.97 -7.41
N PHE A 117 3.82 5.73 -7.22
CA PHE A 117 3.20 5.28 -5.97
C PHE A 117 4.20 5.35 -4.81
N ILE A 118 5.41 4.80 -4.97
CA ILE A 118 6.47 4.86 -3.95
C ILE A 118 6.76 6.31 -3.58
N ARG A 119 6.98 7.19 -4.56
CA ARG A 119 7.23 8.62 -4.33
C ARG A 119 6.07 9.28 -3.58
N THR A 120 4.83 8.96 -3.94
CA THR A 120 3.64 9.52 -3.30
C THR A 120 3.58 9.16 -1.82
N LEU A 121 3.92 7.92 -1.46
CA LEU A 121 4.00 7.49 -0.06
C LEU A 121 5.17 8.16 0.67
N MET A 122 6.34 8.24 0.03
CA MET A 122 7.51 8.93 0.61
C MET A 122 7.23 10.40 0.91
N ALA A 123 6.46 11.08 0.06
CA ALA A 123 6.05 12.47 0.23
C ALA A 123 4.89 12.68 1.24
N SER A 124 4.26 11.60 1.73
CA SER A 124 3.13 11.69 2.66
C SER A 124 3.57 11.99 4.09
N VAL A 125 2.60 12.30 4.96
CA VAL A 125 2.85 12.51 6.40
C VAL A 125 2.88 11.21 7.20
N ALA A 126 2.61 10.07 6.60
CA ALA A 126 2.64 8.77 7.28
C ALA A 126 4.00 8.54 7.93
N GLU A 127 4.02 8.02 9.16
CA GLU A 127 5.26 7.77 9.90
C GLU A 127 6.14 6.74 9.18
N ILE A 128 5.51 5.71 8.60
CA ILE A 128 6.22 4.68 7.83
C ILE A 128 5.61 4.59 6.43
N ALA A 129 6.46 4.58 5.40
CA ALA A 129 6.11 4.21 4.03
C ALA A 129 6.66 2.82 3.74
N MET A 130 5.79 1.89 3.39
CA MET A 130 6.13 0.49 3.11
C MET A 130 5.63 0.09 1.72
N PHE A 131 6.47 -0.59 0.98
CA PHE A 131 6.12 -1.06 -0.37
C PHE A 131 6.75 -2.43 -0.64
N PRO A 132 6.04 -3.32 -1.33
CA PRO A 132 6.56 -4.62 -1.70
C PRO A 132 7.78 -4.50 -2.62
N LEU A 133 8.71 -5.45 -2.54
CA LEU A 133 9.85 -5.50 -3.44
C LEU A 133 9.42 -5.61 -4.91
N GLN A 134 8.29 -6.23 -5.18
CA GLN A 134 7.70 -6.32 -6.51
C GLN A 134 7.43 -4.93 -7.11
N ASP A 135 7.00 -3.99 -6.28
CA ASP A 135 6.77 -2.61 -6.72
C ASP A 135 8.09 -1.87 -6.96
N VAL A 136 9.12 -2.10 -6.16
CA VAL A 136 10.47 -1.56 -6.42
C VAL A 136 11.00 -2.04 -7.76
N LEU A 137 10.75 -3.32 -8.08
CA LEU A 137 11.21 -3.96 -9.32
C LEU A 137 10.28 -3.70 -10.52
N GLY A 138 9.11 -3.09 -10.33
CA GLY A 138 8.17 -2.80 -11.40
C GLY A 138 7.54 -4.05 -12.03
N LEU A 139 7.29 -5.10 -11.24
CA LEU A 139 6.75 -6.35 -11.72
C LEU A 139 5.23 -6.34 -11.80
N GLY A 140 4.67 -7.09 -12.75
CA GLY A 140 3.23 -7.24 -12.96
C GLY A 140 2.59 -8.28 -12.05
N SER A 141 1.33 -8.64 -12.37
CA SER A 141 0.51 -9.57 -11.57
C SER A 141 1.12 -10.98 -11.42
N GLU A 142 2.02 -11.37 -12.30
CA GLU A 142 2.76 -12.62 -12.22
C GLU A 142 3.62 -12.73 -10.95
N ALA A 143 3.96 -11.60 -10.36
CA ALA A 143 4.73 -11.50 -9.12
C ALA A 143 3.86 -11.31 -7.87
N ARG A 144 2.54 -11.35 -7.98
CA ARG A 144 1.62 -11.21 -6.85
C ARG A 144 1.91 -12.27 -5.79
N MET A 145 1.91 -11.84 -4.51
CA MET A 145 2.25 -12.73 -3.40
C MET A 145 1.08 -13.62 -2.99
N ASN A 146 -0.09 -13.01 -2.82
CA ASN A 146 -1.28 -13.70 -2.36
C ASN A 146 -2.53 -13.25 -3.12
N LEU A 147 -3.39 -14.22 -3.47
CA LEU A 147 -4.72 -13.98 -4.02
C LEU A 147 -5.75 -14.47 -3.01
N PRO A 148 -6.41 -13.56 -2.27
CA PRO A 148 -7.43 -13.93 -1.29
C PRO A 148 -8.52 -14.82 -1.88
N GLY A 149 -9.01 -15.77 -1.08
CA GLY A 149 -10.05 -16.71 -1.51
C GLY A 149 -9.54 -17.91 -2.32
N THR A 150 -8.21 -18.04 -2.54
CA THR A 150 -7.62 -19.21 -3.20
C THR A 150 -6.84 -20.07 -2.21
N SER A 151 -6.90 -21.39 -2.42
CA SER A 151 -6.25 -22.39 -1.53
C SER A 151 -4.84 -22.79 -1.98
N SER A 152 -4.37 -22.34 -3.15
CA SER A 152 -3.08 -22.75 -3.72
C SER A 152 -2.45 -21.62 -4.55
N GLY A 153 -1.16 -21.77 -4.83
CA GLY A 153 -0.42 -20.81 -5.67
C GLY A 153 0.18 -19.61 -4.91
N ASN A 154 -0.29 -19.33 -3.69
CA ASN A 154 0.11 -18.19 -2.88
C ASN A 154 1.48 -18.38 -2.22
N TRP A 155 2.16 -17.25 -1.88
CA TRP A 155 3.41 -17.20 -1.12
C TRP A 155 4.61 -17.90 -1.81
N ARG A 156 4.56 -18.05 -3.15
CA ARG A 156 5.58 -18.75 -3.93
C ARG A 156 6.54 -17.85 -4.66
N TRP A 157 6.17 -16.58 -4.88
CA TRP A 157 7.04 -15.67 -5.60
C TRP A 157 8.41 -15.55 -4.94
N ARG A 158 9.44 -15.55 -5.76
CA ARG A 158 10.84 -15.30 -5.39
C ARG A 158 11.48 -14.50 -6.51
N PHE A 159 12.32 -13.55 -6.17
CA PHE A 159 13.09 -12.81 -7.17
C PHE A 159 14.37 -13.57 -7.53
N ALA A 160 14.77 -13.47 -8.81
CA ALA A 160 16.00 -14.08 -9.29
C ALA A 160 17.24 -13.28 -8.86
N PRO A 161 18.40 -13.93 -8.65
CA PRO A 161 19.65 -13.22 -8.42
C PRO A 161 19.93 -12.19 -9.52
N GLY A 162 20.37 -11.00 -9.11
CA GLY A 162 20.76 -9.92 -10.05
C GLY A 162 19.61 -9.02 -10.54
N ILE A 163 18.33 -9.36 -10.28
CA ILE A 163 17.21 -8.49 -10.67
C ILE A 163 17.15 -7.21 -9.78
N LEU A 164 17.51 -7.33 -8.51
CA LEU A 164 17.68 -6.19 -7.61
C LEU A 164 19.10 -5.65 -7.79
N THR A 165 19.20 -4.42 -8.27
CA THR A 165 20.48 -3.76 -8.60
C THR A 165 20.74 -2.57 -7.67
N GLU A 166 21.96 -2.06 -7.66
CA GLU A 166 22.35 -0.84 -6.95
C GLU A 166 21.50 0.36 -7.37
N ALA A 167 21.12 0.45 -8.65
CA ALA A 167 20.26 1.54 -9.14
C ALA A 167 18.90 1.62 -8.44
N HIS A 168 18.31 0.50 -8.04
CA HIS A 168 17.08 0.50 -7.25
C HIS A 168 17.34 1.08 -5.84
N GLY A 169 18.45 0.69 -5.21
CA GLY A 169 18.87 1.22 -3.92
C GLY A 169 19.17 2.72 -3.96
N ASP A 170 19.87 3.18 -4.99
CA ASP A 170 20.19 4.59 -5.18
C ASP A 170 18.92 5.42 -5.36
N ARG A 171 18.00 4.97 -6.21
CA ARG A 171 16.72 5.67 -6.41
C ARG A 171 15.88 5.77 -5.12
N LEU A 172 15.84 4.70 -4.32
CA LEU A 172 15.19 4.74 -3.01
C LEU A 172 15.88 5.70 -2.05
N ARG A 173 17.22 5.71 -2.02
CA ARG A 173 18.00 6.62 -1.18
C ARG A 173 17.76 8.08 -1.57
N GLU A 174 17.76 8.41 -2.87
CA GLU A 174 17.46 9.75 -3.35
C GLU A 174 16.07 10.21 -2.91
N MET A 175 15.05 9.34 -3.00
CA MET A 175 13.72 9.66 -2.52
C MET A 175 13.66 9.82 -1.00
N ALA A 176 14.35 8.96 -0.24
CA ALA A 176 14.40 9.05 1.21
C ALA A 176 15.00 10.39 1.67
N LEU A 177 16.11 10.81 1.04
CA LEU A 177 16.73 12.11 1.29
C LEU A 177 15.82 13.28 0.90
N ALA A 178 15.16 13.20 -0.28
CA ALA A 178 14.30 14.27 -0.77
C ALA A 178 13.05 14.53 0.10
N TYR A 179 12.60 13.52 0.85
CA TYR A 179 11.40 13.58 1.68
C TYR A 179 11.65 13.40 3.18
N ASP A 180 12.91 13.61 3.63
CA ASP A 180 13.34 13.53 5.04
C ASP A 180 12.92 12.21 5.72
N ARG A 181 13.17 11.08 5.03
CA ARG A 181 12.83 9.72 5.49
C ARG A 181 14.05 8.95 6.03
N CYS A 182 15.13 9.63 6.36
CA CYS A 182 16.37 9.07 6.89
C CYS A 182 16.46 9.25 8.40
#